data_95d5fc3d63ac085f02bc84a433a0004a
#
_entry.id   95d5fc3d63ac085f02bc84a433a0004a
#
_cell.length_a   1.000
_cell.length_b   1.000
_cell.length_c   1.000
_cell.angle_alpha   90.00
_cell.angle_beta   90.00
_cell.angle_gamma   90.00
#
_symmetry.space_group_name_H-M   'P 1'
#
loop_
_entity.id
_entity.type
_entity.pdbx_description
1 polymer ?
#
loop_
_entity_poly.entity_id
_entity_poly.type
_entity_poly.pdbx_seq_one_letter_code
_entity_poly.pdbx_strand_id
1 'polypeptide(L)'
;VQQGTYYAYCHAWTRNAEGKKVFGEWSNIYPFSVSAITPAQPVITSITAKGTTVTVTYTKAANAEGYDVVLGSAAKKVNGEYRPVEYGKLIKKNIKGNVVTATFKNVKKGTYYAGLHAFNRTAENGKKVFSEWSNVKKVTVK
;
A
#
# COMPACT_ATOMS: atom_id res chain seq x y z
N VAL A 1 -12.48 6.12 4.05
CA VAL A 1 -12.45 7.15 5.11
C VAL A 1 -11.08 7.14 5.73
N GLN A 2 -10.45 8.30 5.94
CA GLN A 2 -9.14 8.46 6.58
C GLN A 2 -9.27 8.41 8.10
N GLN A 3 -8.15 8.25 8.79
CA GLN A 3 -8.09 8.37 10.25
C GLN A 3 -8.56 9.76 10.67
N GLY A 4 -9.37 9.82 11.72
CA GLY A 4 -9.86 11.09 12.27
C GLY A 4 -11.10 10.90 13.12
N THR A 5 -11.55 12.01 13.71
CA THR A 5 -12.84 12.08 14.40
C THR A 5 -13.89 12.64 13.45
N TYR A 6 -15.01 11.99 13.36
CA TYR A 6 -16.14 12.33 12.50
C TYR A 6 -17.40 12.51 13.33
N TYR A 7 -18.34 13.24 12.76
CA TYR A 7 -19.62 13.54 13.42
C TYR A 7 -20.75 13.10 12.48
N ALA A 8 -21.61 12.20 12.94
CA ALA A 8 -22.78 11.74 12.21
C ALA A 8 -24.04 12.45 12.72
N TYR A 9 -24.85 12.91 11.81
CA TYR A 9 -26.17 13.47 12.07
C TYR A 9 -27.04 13.28 10.83
N CYS A 10 -28.36 13.33 11.01
CA CYS A 10 -29.33 13.17 9.93
C CYS A 10 -30.57 14.02 10.16
N HIS A 11 -31.36 14.20 9.14
CA HIS A 11 -32.73 14.73 9.23
C HIS A 11 -33.67 13.94 8.32
N ALA A 12 -34.90 13.78 8.75
CA ALA A 12 -35.97 13.24 7.91
C ALA A 12 -36.43 14.29 6.91
N TRP A 13 -37.04 13.87 5.82
CA TRP A 13 -37.69 14.75 4.90
C TRP A 13 -38.97 14.08 4.35
N THR A 14 -39.90 14.92 3.96
CA THR A 14 -41.12 14.53 3.24
C THR A 14 -41.30 15.44 2.03
N ARG A 15 -42.35 15.21 1.24
CA ARG A 15 -42.75 16.12 0.16
C ARG A 15 -44.05 16.82 0.53
N ASN A 16 -44.12 18.12 0.28
CA ASN A 16 -45.36 18.88 0.38
C ASN A 16 -46.25 18.66 -0.83
N ALA A 17 -47.39 19.32 -0.86
CA ALA A 17 -48.39 19.20 -1.94
C ALA A 17 -47.82 19.60 -3.33
N GLU A 18 -46.84 20.51 -3.37
CA GLU A 18 -46.16 20.94 -4.61
C GLU A 18 -44.98 20.02 -4.98
N GLY A 19 -44.76 18.90 -4.27
CA GLY A 19 -43.70 17.95 -4.53
C GLY A 19 -42.30 18.39 -4.04
N LYS A 20 -42.17 19.53 -3.35
CA LYS A 20 -40.90 20.03 -2.78
C LYS A 20 -40.54 19.30 -1.49
N LYS A 21 -39.25 19.07 -1.26
CA LYS A 21 -38.76 18.51 0.01
C LYS A 21 -38.98 19.50 1.14
N VAL A 22 -39.56 19.02 2.23
CA VAL A 22 -39.62 19.69 3.54
C VAL A 22 -38.87 18.86 4.53
N PHE A 23 -37.90 19.47 5.18
CA PHE A 23 -36.99 18.78 6.10
C PHE A 23 -37.45 18.98 7.55
N GLY A 24 -37.33 17.92 8.34
CA GLY A 24 -37.50 17.97 9.78
C GLY A 24 -36.28 18.53 10.49
N GLU A 25 -36.36 18.58 11.81
CA GLU A 25 -35.25 18.95 12.66
C GLU A 25 -34.07 17.98 12.49
N TRP A 26 -32.85 18.46 12.72
CA TRP A 26 -31.66 17.65 12.75
C TRP A 26 -31.66 16.72 13.98
N SER A 27 -31.14 15.51 13.81
CA SER A 27 -30.87 14.62 14.92
C SER A 27 -29.80 15.22 15.85
N ASN A 28 -29.60 14.61 17.00
CA ASN A 28 -28.41 14.82 17.81
C ASN A 28 -27.15 14.46 17.00
N ILE A 29 -26.04 15.11 17.32
CA ILE A 29 -24.72 14.82 16.75
C ILE A 29 -24.09 13.67 17.51
N TYR A 30 -23.61 12.65 16.76
CA TYR A 30 -22.90 11.50 17.32
C TYR A 30 -21.45 11.50 16.86
N PRO A 31 -20.46 11.74 17.75
CA PRO A 31 -19.06 11.66 17.39
C PRO A 31 -18.58 10.20 17.34
N PHE A 32 -17.69 9.88 16.37
CA PHE A 32 -17.01 8.59 16.30
C PHE A 32 -15.60 8.76 15.71
N SER A 33 -14.71 7.84 16.06
CA SER A 33 -13.32 7.86 15.58
C SER A 33 -13.06 6.72 14.61
N VAL A 34 -12.30 7.02 13.57
CA VAL A 34 -11.80 6.05 12.58
C VAL A 34 -10.28 5.94 12.75
N SER A 35 -9.79 4.72 12.92
CA SER A 35 -8.35 4.43 13.00
C SER A 35 -7.76 4.16 11.62
N ALA A 36 -6.46 4.40 11.45
CA ALA A 36 -5.73 3.99 10.26
C ALA A 36 -5.72 2.46 10.14
N ILE A 37 -5.82 1.96 8.91
CA ILE A 37 -5.79 0.53 8.60
C ILE A 37 -4.38 0.17 8.12
N THR A 38 -3.72 -0.80 8.77
CA THR A 38 -2.46 -1.34 8.29
C THR A 38 -2.73 -2.38 7.19
N PRO A 39 -2.12 -2.28 5.98
CA PRO A 39 -2.24 -3.33 4.98
C PRO A 39 -1.62 -4.64 5.44
N ALA A 40 -2.12 -5.76 4.92
CA ALA A 40 -1.49 -7.06 5.15
C ALA A 40 -0.09 -7.12 4.52
N GLN A 41 0.80 -7.93 5.09
CA GLN A 41 2.14 -8.18 4.58
C GLN A 41 2.06 -8.92 3.22
N PRO A 42 2.67 -8.40 2.14
CA PRO A 42 2.77 -9.11 0.87
C PRO A 42 3.87 -10.17 0.92
N VAL A 43 3.80 -11.17 0.00
CA VAL A 43 4.79 -12.23 -0.12
C VAL A 43 5.36 -12.25 -1.54
N ILE A 44 6.68 -12.22 -1.71
CA ILE A 44 7.32 -12.45 -3.00
C ILE A 44 7.23 -13.93 -3.33
N THR A 45 6.50 -14.27 -4.39
CA THR A 45 6.34 -15.64 -4.89
C THR A 45 7.48 -16.05 -5.81
N SER A 46 7.93 -15.14 -6.69
CA SER A 46 9.07 -15.40 -7.57
C SER A 46 9.89 -14.15 -7.86
N ILE A 47 11.16 -14.37 -8.23
CA ILE A 47 12.05 -13.37 -8.82
C ILE A 47 12.85 -14.02 -9.94
N THR A 48 12.89 -13.39 -11.11
CA THR A 48 13.61 -13.89 -12.28
C THR A 48 14.46 -12.81 -12.92
N ALA A 49 15.57 -13.21 -13.56
CA ALA A 49 16.38 -12.33 -14.40
C ALA A 49 16.46 -12.91 -15.81
N LYS A 50 16.16 -12.07 -16.83
CA LYS A 50 16.35 -12.38 -18.24
C LYS A 50 17.16 -11.25 -18.87
N GLY A 51 18.42 -11.55 -19.20
CA GLY A 51 19.39 -10.50 -19.55
C GLY A 51 19.49 -9.47 -18.42
N THR A 52 19.34 -8.20 -18.73
CA THR A 52 19.36 -7.09 -17.77
C THR A 52 17.98 -6.73 -17.17
N THR A 53 16.98 -7.57 -17.42
CA THR A 53 15.62 -7.34 -16.88
C THR A 53 15.36 -8.26 -15.70
N VAL A 54 14.98 -7.68 -14.56
CA VAL A 54 14.56 -8.42 -13.36
C VAL A 54 13.05 -8.21 -13.16
N THR A 55 12.33 -9.32 -12.98
CA THR A 55 10.89 -9.33 -12.68
C THR A 55 10.66 -9.93 -11.30
N VAL A 56 9.95 -9.20 -10.45
CA VAL A 56 9.51 -9.61 -9.12
C VAL A 56 8.01 -9.84 -9.16
N THR A 57 7.55 -11.03 -8.76
CA THR A 57 6.12 -11.37 -8.65
C THR A 57 5.77 -11.58 -7.17
N TYR A 58 4.62 -11.09 -6.74
CA TYR A 58 4.21 -11.09 -5.34
C TYR A 58 2.70 -11.26 -5.18
N THR A 59 2.26 -11.59 -3.97
CA THR A 59 0.83 -11.73 -3.64
C THR A 59 0.15 -10.37 -3.50
N LYS A 60 -1.13 -10.32 -3.85
CA LYS A 60 -1.99 -9.20 -3.48
C LYS A 60 -2.17 -9.18 -1.95
N ALA A 61 -2.01 -8.01 -1.34
CA ALA A 61 -2.21 -7.81 0.09
C ALA A 61 -3.58 -7.19 0.38
N ALA A 62 -4.26 -7.66 1.41
CA ALA A 62 -5.51 -7.06 1.87
C ALA A 62 -5.28 -5.61 2.32
N ASN A 63 -6.23 -4.74 2.06
CA ASN A 63 -6.20 -3.31 2.38
C ASN A 63 -5.05 -2.54 1.72
N ALA A 64 -4.40 -3.08 0.68
CA ALA A 64 -3.36 -2.40 -0.06
C ALA A 64 -3.94 -1.51 -1.16
N GLU A 65 -3.59 -0.24 -1.15
CA GLU A 65 -3.80 0.70 -2.26
C GLU A 65 -2.67 0.59 -3.29
N GLY A 66 -1.47 0.23 -2.84
CA GLY A 66 -0.32 0.05 -3.69
C GLY A 66 0.88 -0.60 -3.00
N TYR A 67 1.98 -0.68 -3.75
CA TYR A 67 3.23 -1.31 -3.33
C TYR A 67 4.44 -0.44 -3.66
N ASP A 68 5.44 -0.48 -2.78
CA ASP A 68 6.78 0.02 -3.06
C ASP A 68 7.75 -1.19 -3.08
N VAL A 69 8.38 -1.45 -4.24
CA VAL A 69 9.25 -2.62 -4.49
C VAL A 69 10.69 -2.17 -4.65
N VAL A 70 11.62 -2.85 -3.98
CA VAL A 70 13.03 -2.50 -3.93
C VAL A 70 13.89 -3.67 -4.41
N LEU A 71 14.93 -3.37 -5.19
CA LEU A 71 16.08 -4.24 -5.43
C LEU A 71 17.31 -3.60 -4.76
N GLY A 72 17.78 -4.20 -3.66
CA GLY A 72 19.01 -3.78 -2.98
C GLY A 72 20.18 -4.67 -3.37
N SER A 73 21.41 -4.14 -3.29
CA SER A 73 22.66 -4.92 -3.46
C SER A 73 22.98 -5.81 -2.27
N ALA A 74 22.35 -5.56 -1.13
CA ALA A 74 22.47 -6.36 0.10
C ALA A 74 21.11 -6.49 0.79
N ALA A 75 21.01 -7.46 1.70
CA ALA A 75 19.88 -7.60 2.61
C ALA A 75 20.39 -7.90 4.02
N LYS A 76 19.78 -7.30 5.03
CA LYS A 76 20.11 -7.51 6.44
C LYS A 76 18.89 -7.30 7.35
N LYS A 77 19.05 -7.70 8.60
CA LYS A 77 18.04 -7.46 9.63
C LYS A 77 18.11 -6.00 10.09
N VAL A 78 17.01 -5.28 10.01
CA VAL A 78 16.87 -3.88 10.44
C VAL A 78 15.59 -3.78 11.26
N ASN A 79 15.68 -3.35 12.51
CA ASN A 79 14.55 -3.26 13.44
C ASN A 79 13.71 -4.56 13.53
N GLY A 80 14.40 -5.71 13.54
CA GLY A 80 13.73 -7.02 13.62
C GLY A 80 13.34 -7.63 12.27
N GLU A 81 13.17 -6.86 11.20
CA GLU A 81 12.78 -7.32 9.87
C GLU A 81 14.00 -7.59 8.97
N TYR A 82 14.01 -8.72 8.25
CA TYR A 82 14.99 -8.98 7.20
C TYR A 82 14.54 -8.36 5.90
N ARG A 83 15.26 -7.35 5.42
CA ARG A 83 14.87 -6.56 4.26
C ARG A 83 16.05 -6.12 3.40
N PRO A 84 15.82 -5.77 2.12
CA PRO A 84 16.83 -5.14 1.28
C PRO A 84 17.33 -3.85 1.92
N VAL A 85 18.59 -3.55 1.73
CA VAL A 85 19.24 -2.29 2.10
C VAL A 85 19.91 -1.67 0.88
N GLU A 86 20.38 -0.43 0.99
CA GLU A 86 20.93 0.32 -0.13
C GLU A 86 19.87 0.52 -1.24
N TYR A 87 18.80 1.20 -0.89
CA TYR A 87 17.64 1.42 -1.77
C TYR A 87 18.00 2.13 -3.08
N GLY A 88 19.16 2.68 -3.23
CA GLY A 88 19.74 3.21 -4.44
C GLY A 88 18.76 3.68 -5.51
N LYS A 89 19.07 3.33 -6.76
CA LYS A 89 18.25 3.70 -7.93
C LYS A 89 17.21 2.65 -8.31
N LEU A 90 17.25 1.46 -7.73
CA LEU A 90 16.39 0.33 -8.08
C LEU A 90 15.20 0.22 -7.13
N ILE A 91 14.34 1.21 -7.19
CA ILE A 91 13.08 1.23 -6.44
C ILE A 91 11.92 1.62 -7.36
N LYS A 92 10.81 0.91 -7.24
CA LYS A 92 9.52 1.27 -7.86
C LYS A 92 8.52 1.58 -6.77
N LYS A 93 8.08 2.84 -6.73
CA LYS A 93 7.11 3.34 -5.76
C LYS A 93 5.73 3.48 -6.37
N ASN A 94 4.70 3.42 -5.56
CA ASN A 94 3.31 3.68 -5.93
C ASN A 94 2.78 2.74 -7.04
N ILE A 95 3.23 1.48 -7.07
CA ILE A 95 2.63 0.47 -7.94
C ILE A 95 1.20 0.25 -7.46
N LYS A 96 0.22 0.27 -8.38
CA LYS A 96 -1.21 0.14 -8.06
C LYS A 96 -1.52 -1.19 -7.36
N GLY A 97 -2.46 -1.21 -6.42
CA GLY A 97 -2.80 -2.38 -5.60
C GLY A 97 -3.34 -3.60 -6.35
N ASN A 98 -3.76 -3.45 -7.60
CA ASN A 98 -4.17 -4.56 -8.45
C ASN A 98 -3.01 -5.15 -9.28
N VAL A 99 -1.81 -4.56 -9.24
CA VAL A 99 -0.61 -5.03 -9.94
C VAL A 99 0.20 -5.90 -8.99
N VAL A 100 0.56 -7.10 -9.40
CA VAL A 100 1.31 -8.08 -8.59
C VAL A 100 2.68 -8.41 -9.18
N THR A 101 3.18 -7.55 -10.05
CA THR A 101 4.51 -7.67 -10.66
C THR A 101 5.23 -6.33 -10.70
N ALA A 102 6.54 -6.35 -10.51
CA ALA A 102 7.42 -5.20 -10.72
C ALA A 102 8.59 -5.60 -11.62
N THR A 103 8.79 -4.88 -12.72
CA THR A 103 9.86 -5.16 -13.68
C THR A 103 10.89 -4.04 -13.65
N PHE A 104 12.13 -4.37 -13.41
CA PHE A 104 13.29 -3.47 -13.46
C PHE A 104 14.08 -3.76 -14.72
N LYS A 105 14.31 -2.75 -15.55
CA LYS A 105 15.09 -2.84 -16.80
C LYS A 105 16.48 -2.23 -16.60
N ASN A 106 17.43 -2.64 -17.45
CA ASN A 106 18.80 -2.15 -17.43
C ASN A 106 19.51 -2.32 -16.08
N VAL A 107 19.19 -3.42 -15.39
CA VAL A 107 19.86 -3.81 -14.15
C VAL A 107 21.26 -4.29 -14.48
N LYS A 108 22.27 -3.69 -13.84
CA LYS A 108 23.66 -4.08 -14.02
C LYS A 108 23.93 -5.50 -13.56
N LYS A 109 24.97 -6.15 -14.11
CA LYS A 109 25.48 -7.44 -13.64
C LYS A 109 25.75 -7.39 -12.14
N GLY A 110 25.28 -8.40 -11.42
CA GLY A 110 25.43 -8.46 -9.97
C GLY A 110 24.35 -9.30 -9.27
N THR A 111 24.50 -9.43 -7.97
CA THR A 111 23.50 -10.11 -7.11
C THR A 111 22.64 -9.05 -6.42
N TYR A 112 21.33 -9.29 -6.45
CA TYR A 112 20.32 -8.38 -5.89
C TYR A 112 19.35 -9.13 -4.98
N TYR A 113 18.78 -8.39 -4.06
CA TYR A 113 17.79 -8.85 -3.08
C TYR A 113 16.53 -8.02 -3.25
N ALA A 114 15.40 -8.67 -3.55
CA ALA A 114 14.11 -8.01 -3.66
C ALA A 114 13.36 -8.06 -2.34
N GLY A 115 12.71 -6.98 -2.01
CA GLY A 115 11.72 -6.85 -0.95
C GLY A 115 10.70 -5.79 -1.32
N LEU A 116 9.52 -5.86 -0.74
CA LEU A 116 8.47 -4.87 -0.92
C LEU A 116 7.65 -4.72 0.35
N HIS A 117 6.92 -3.63 0.42
CA HIS A 117 5.82 -3.46 1.37
C HIS A 117 4.58 -2.92 0.65
N ALA A 118 3.43 -3.26 1.17
CA ALA A 118 2.17 -2.68 0.76
C ALA A 118 1.95 -1.35 1.48
N PHE A 119 1.15 -0.47 0.89
CA PHE A 119 0.70 0.74 1.56
C PHE A 119 -0.76 1.05 1.22
N ASN A 120 -1.40 1.83 2.07
CA ASN A 120 -2.60 2.60 1.79
C ASN A 120 -2.45 4.02 2.33
N ARG A 121 -3.49 4.85 2.15
CA ARG A 121 -3.51 6.24 2.63
C ARG A 121 -4.68 6.48 3.58
N THR A 122 -4.84 5.59 4.54
CA THR A 122 -5.89 5.69 5.56
C THR A 122 -5.50 6.50 6.79
N ALA A 123 -4.22 6.87 6.94
CA ALA A 123 -3.77 7.77 8.00
C ALA A 123 -4.29 9.20 7.77
N GLU A 124 -4.23 9.99 8.81
CA GLU A 124 -4.56 11.42 8.77
C GLU A 124 -3.78 12.14 7.66
N ASN A 125 -4.45 13.07 6.97
CA ASN A 125 -3.89 13.82 5.84
C ASN A 125 -3.40 12.95 4.66
N GLY A 126 -3.91 11.71 4.53
CA GLY A 126 -3.58 10.82 3.42
C GLY A 126 -2.14 10.31 3.44
N LYS A 127 -1.47 10.34 4.58
CA LYS A 127 -0.14 9.75 4.74
C LYS A 127 -0.19 8.24 4.51
N LYS A 128 0.89 7.69 3.95
CA LYS A 128 1.03 6.25 3.76
C LYS A 128 1.14 5.53 5.11
N VAL A 129 0.32 4.49 5.25
CA VAL A 129 0.47 3.44 6.26
C VAL A 129 1.08 2.24 5.56
N PHE A 130 2.20 1.75 6.04
CA PHE A 130 2.90 0.63 5.43
C PHE A 130 2.66 -0.67 6.18
N SER A 131 2.61 -1.78 5.44
CA SER A 131 2.73 -3.12 5.99
C SER A 131 4.16 -3.38 6.47
N GLU A 132 4.36 -4.48 7.17
CA GLU A 132 5.69 -5.07 7.32
C GLU A 132 6.29 -5.43 5.96
N TRP A 133 7.63 -5.56 5.90
CA TRP A 133 8.33 -5.98 4.71
C TRP A 133 7.99 -7.43 4.35
N SER A 134 7.90 -7.72 3.06
CA SER A 134 7.78 -9.09 2.54
C SER A 134 9.00 -9.94 2.93
N ASN A 135 8.90 -11.25 2.68
CA ASN A 135 10.09 -12.08 2.57
C ASN A 135 11.05 -11.51 1.52
N VAL A 136 12.35 -11.81 1.66
CA VAL A 136 13.39 -11.40 0.71
C VAL A 136 13.73 -12.55 -0.22
N LYS A 137 13.80 -12.27 -1.53
CA LYS A 137 14.32 -13.22 -2.53
C LYS A 137 15.53 -12.66 -3.25
N LYS A 138 16.51 -13.54 -3.53
CA LYS A 138 17.77 -13.23 -4.21
C LYS A 138 17.68 -13.55 -5.70
N VAL A 139 18.33 -12.73 -6.53
CA VAL A 139 18.52 -12.97 -7.97
C VAL A 139 19.92 -12.54 -8.41
N THR A 140 20.48 -13.21 -9.41
CA THR A 140 21.77 -12.82 -10.02
C THR A 140 21.51 -12.44 -11.49
N VAL A 141 21.96 -11.24 -11.86
CA VAL A 141 22.02 -10.73 -13.24
C VAL A 141 23.43 -11.04 -13.76
N LYS A 142 23.51 -11.81 -14.85
CA LYS A 142 24.78 -12.28 -15.49
C LYS A 142 25.27 -11.31 -16.54
#